data_447ad66da24f08f14e9d55373406afaa
#
_entry.id   447ad66da24f08f14e9d55373406afaa
#
_cell.length_a   1.000
_cell.length_b   1.000
_cell.length_c   1.000
_cell.angle_alpha   90.00
_cell.angle_beta   90.00
_cell.angle_gamma   90.00
#
_symmetry.space_group_name_H-M   'P 1'
#
loop_
_entity.id
_entity.type
_entity.pdbx_description
1 polymer ?
#
loop_
_entity_poly.entity_id
_entity_poly.type
_entity_poly.pdbx_seq_one_letter_code
_entity_poly.pdbx_strand_id
1 'polypeptide(L)'
;MPKSDIIIIGGGAVGLSCAYYLNQAGYEVTVFDGNGPDKKSSCSWGNSGMIVPSHIVPLAAPGVVKKGLKWLFDPESPFSIEFKPSIEMLAWLWKFRKAANPEHVKSGANIFRELSLSSRDLYLELSKKMSFGLETKGILMLCNSDDALTEEYKISAMARKIGMEAVDLDPNGVQLIEKGMKLTVLGGVHYPLDCNINPVKYLEALHDFLVDRGVKIFHNTTVSGLTVGNGNVESIKVSDQSWSGNHFVLAAGSLSSKLIQQIGIKMPLMAGKGYSITMEAPIKKPALPALLIEARIASTPMGAKWRFGGTMTVTDSNRKINQKKLNAMLKAVQNYYPEYDISWVSGLEPWVGLRPLSADGLPYIGAFSQYPNLIAATGHAMLGISLSPITGKLICDIVSGNEPDFDMRMLSPNRF
;
A
#
# COMPACT_ATOMS: atom_id res chain seq x y z
N MET A 1 21.67 19.26 20.52
CA MET A 1 20.57 18.46 19.98
C MET A 1 21.14 17.11 19.53
N PRO A 2 20.44 16.00 19.79
CA PRO A 2 20.83 14.72 19.22
C PRO A 2 20.86 14.82 17.68
N LYS A 3 21.87 14.22 17.05
CA LYS A 3 22.10 14.29 15.61
C LYS A 3 22.13 12.86 15.04
N SER A 4 21.57 12.68 13.86
CA SER A 4 21.66 11.48 13.05
C SER A 4 21.92 11.86 11.60
N ASP A 5 22.52 10.98 10.80
CA ASP A 5 22.67 11.27 9.37
C ASP A 5 21.31 11.34 8.70
N ILE A 6 20.48 10.35 8.98
CA ILE A 6 19.14 10.20 8.37
C ILE A 6 18.08 10.10 9.46
N ILE A 7 17.08 10.94 9.36
CA ILE A 7 15.86 10.85 10.18
C ILE A 7 14.71 10.36 9.32
N ILE A 8 14.07 9.26 9.73
CA ILE A 8 12.90 8.71 9.06
C ILE A 8 11.65 8.97 9.90
N ILE A 9 10.65 9.60 9.30
CA ILE A 9 9.39 9.96 9.93
C ILE A 9 8.32 8.96 9.50
N GLY A 10 8.05 7.97 10.35
CA GLY A 10 7.11 6.87 10.14
C GLY A 10 7.81 5.51 10.03
N GLY A 11 7.44 4.57 10.89
CA GLY A 11 7.98 3.21 10.99
C GLY A 11 7.06 2.14 10.37
N GLY A 12 6.29 2.49 9.33
CA GLY A 12 5.58 1.51 8.50
C GLY A 12 6.51 0.77 7.53
N ALA A 13 5.96 -0.12 6.68
CA ALA A 13 6.76 -0.92 5.76
C ALA A 13 7.71 -0.08 4.89
N VAL A 14 7.22 1.03 4.36
CA VAL A 14 8.04 1.94 3.53
C VAL A 14 9.17 2.56 4.35
N GLY A 15 8.88 3.11 5.54
CA GLY A 15 9.90 3.74 6.39
C GLY A 15 10.96 2.74 6.88
N LEU A 16 10.54 1.53 7.30
CA LEU A 16 11.48 0.47 7.70
C LEU A 16 12.32 -0.04 6.52
N SER A 17 11.74 -0.11 5.30
CA SER A 17 12.50 -0.45 4.10
C SER A 17 13.52 0.65 3.75
N CYS A 18 13.16 1.93 3.88
CA CYS A 18 14.13 3.04 3.75
C CYS A 18 15.26 2.90 4.78
N ALA A 19 14.91 2.63 6.05
CA ALA A 19 15.91 2.41 7.10
C ALA A 19 16.85 1.25 6.76
N TYR A 20 16.31 0.15 6.22
CA TYR A 20 17.08 -1.02 5.82
C TYR A 20 18.15 -0.67 4.78
N TYR A 21 17.76 -0.08 3.65
CA TYR A 21 18.71 0.21 2.58
C TYR A 21 19.72 1.31 2.97
N LEU A 22 19.29 2.35 3.68
CA LEU A 22 20.18 3.40 4.16
C LEU A 22 21.19 2.90 5.20
N ASN A 23 20.77 2.04 6.14
CA ASN A 23 21.68 1.40 7.09
C ASN A 23 22.67 0.47 6.38
N GLN A 24 22.22 -0.30 5.37
CA GLN A 24 23.11 -1.13 4.56
C GLN A 24 24.17 -0.29 3.78
N ALA A 25 23.83 0.94 3.42
CA ALA A 25 24.76 1.89 2.79
C ALA A 25 25.69 2.60 3.79
N GLY A 26 25.57 2.29 5.09
CA GLY A 26 26.48 2.80 6.14
C GLY A 26 26.03 4.09 6.82
N TYR A 27 24.80 4.58 6.55
CA TYR A 27 24.29 5.78 7.23
C TYR A 27 23.83 5.47 8.67
N GLU A 28 24.03 6.43 9.59
CA GLU A 28 23.39 6.40 10.90
C GLU A 28 21.94 6.83 10.76
N VAL A 29 21.03 5.86 11.00
CA VAL A 29 19.57 6.03 10.79
C VAL A 29 18.85 6.09 12.14
N THR A 30 17.92 7.04 12.26
CA THR A 30 16.96 7.12 13.37
C THR A 30 15.55 7.16 12.83
N VAL A 31 14.68 6.30 13.35
CA VAL A 31 13.27 6.19 12.94
C VAL A 31 12.36 6.69 14.07
N PHE A 32 11.42 7.58 13.75
CA PHE A 32 10.37 8.04 14.67
C PHE A 32 9.02 7.50 14.22
N ASP A 33 8.39 6.68 15.04
CA ASP A 33 7.09 6.07 14.75
C ASP A 33 6.05 6.44 15.80
N GLY A 34 4.97 7.06 15.36
CA GLY A 34 3.81 7.37 16.22
C GLY A 34 3.04 6.13 16.68
N ASN A 35 3.31 4.95 16.11
CA ASN A 35 2.69 3.69 16.52
C ASN A 35 3.52 3.02 17.62
N GLY A 36 2.84 2.14 18.37
CA GLY A 36 3.52 1.26 19.33
C GLY A 36 4.41 0.21 18.65
N PRO A 37 5.22 -0.51 19.44
CA PRO A 37 6.10 -1.56 18.90
C PRO A 37 5.33 -2.70 18.22
N ASP A 38 4.09 -2.95 18.61
CA ASP A 38 3.20 -3.94 17.99
C ASP A 38 2.72 -3.54 16.58
N LYS A 39 2.95 -2.28 16.17
CA LYS A 39 2.58 -1.73 14.85
C LYS A 39 1.10 -1.82 14.48
N LYS A 40 0.20 -2.23 15.40
CA LYS A 40 -1.22 -2.51 15.09
C LYS A 40 -1.98 -1.34 14.48
N SER A 41 -1.61 -0.10 14.80
CA SER A 41 -2.21 1.09 14.19
C SER A 41 -1.59 1.50 12.85
N SER A 42 -0.48 0.86 12.44
CA SER A 42 0.14 1.08 11.13
C SER A 42 -0.73 0.53 10.00
N CYS A 43 -0.86 1.28 8.91
CA CYS A 43 -1.57 0.83 7.71
C CYS A 43 -0.96 -0.45 7.10
N SER A 44 0.33 -0.67 7.32
CA SER A 44 1.05 -1.86 6.85
C SER A 44 0.65 -3.12 7.61
N TRP A 45 0.34 -3.04 8.92
CA TRP A 45 -0.01 -4.18 9.74
C TRP A 45 -1.26 -4.92 9.25
N GLY A 46 -2.31 -4.18 8.89
CA GLY A 46 -3.58 -4.74 8.40
C GLY A 46 -3.63 -4.94 6.88
N ASN A 47 -2.51 -4.75 6.17
CA ASN A 47 -2.44 -4.98 4.72
C ASN A 47 -2.68 -6.46 4.38
N SER A 48 -3.18 -6.73 3.19
CA SER A 48 -3.42 -8.09 2.69
C SER A 48 -2.16 -8.83 2.26
N GLY A 49 -1.00 -8.20 2.30
CA GLY A 49 0.29 -8.84 2.04
C GLY A 49 0.55 -9.26 0.60
N MET A 50 -0.24 -8.78 -0.35
CA MET A 50 -0.05 -9.08 -1.76
C MET A 50 1.08 -8.24 -2.34
N ILE A 51 2.00 -8.86 -3.07
CA ILE A 51 3.04 -8.27 -3.89
C ILE A 51 2.62 -8.49 -5.33
N VAL A 52 2.20 -7.44 -6.00
CA VAL A 52 1.36 -7.53 -7.21
C VAL A 52 1.98 -6.80 -8.41
N PRO A 53 2.98 -7.38 -9.08
CA PRO A 53 3.41 -6.91 -10.39
C PRO A 53 2.28 -6.78 -11.41
N SER A 54 1.22 -7.58 -11.28
CA SER A 54 0.03 -7.54 -12.13
C SER A 54 -0.82 -6.27 -11.98
N HIS A 55 -0.69 -5.53 -10.86
CA HIS A 55 -1.46 -4.31 -10.59
C HIS A 55 -0.86 -3.09 -11.32
N ILE A 56 -0.92 -3.13 -12.65
CA ILE A 56 -0.35 -2.09 -13.53
C ILE A 56 -1.24 -0.86 -13.72
N VAL A 57 -2.53 -0.94 -13.38
CA VAL A 57 -3.48 0.16 -13.61
C VAL A 57 -3.51 1.10 -12.40
N PRO A 58 -3.15 2.39 -12.55
CA PRO A 58 -3.26 3.36 -11.48
C PRO A 58 -4.70 3.53 -10.99
N LEU A 59 -4.88 3.93 -9.71
CA LEU A 59 -6.20 4.18 -9.13
C LEU A 59 -6.99 5.23 -9.93
N ALA A 60 -6.32 6.26 -10.44
CA ALA A 60 -6.91 7.30 -11.30
C ALA A 60 -6.98 6.81 -12.75
N ALA A 61 -7.98 5.97 -13.07
CA ALA A 61 -8.21 5.43 -14.41
C ALA A 61 -9.54 5.92 -15.00
N PRO A 62 -9.69 5.95 -16.35
CA PRO A 62 -10.95 6.27 -17.01
C PRO A 62 -12.11 5.42 -16.50
N GLY A 63 -13.28 6.03 -16.32
CA GLY A 63 -14.48 5.35 -15.81
C GLY A 63 -14.56 5.20 -14.30
N VAL A 64 -13.45 5.29 -13.54
CA VAL A 64 -13.46 5.23 -12.07
C VAL A 64 -14.29 6.37 -11.47
N VAL A 65 -14.21 7.58 -12.03
CA VAL A 65 -15.02 8.73 -11.59
C VAL A 65 -16.52 8.45 -11.78
N LYS A 66 -16.91 7.91 -12.94
CA LYS A 66 -18.33 7.55 -13.24
C LYS A 66 -18.83 6.42 -12.33
N LYS A 67 -18.03 5.37 -12.15
CA LYS A 67 -18.34 4.28 -11.21
C LYS A 67 -18.40 4.80 -9.77
N GLY A 68 -17.48 5.67 -9.37
CA GLY A 68 -17.43 6.29 -8.04
C GLY A 68 -18.70 7.12 -7.74
N LEU A 69 -19.18 7.91 -8.69
CA LEU A 69 -20.44 8.65 -8.55
C LEU A 69 -21.64 7.72 -8.35
N LYS A 70 -21.72 6.59 -9.10
CA LYS A 70 -22.78 5.58 -8.91
C LYS A 70 -22.70 4.94 -7.52
N TRP A 71 -21.51 4.68 -7.03
CA TRP A 71 -21.26 4.06 -5.72
C TRP A 71 -21.49 4.99 -4.53
N LEU A 72 -21.49 6.31 -4.72
CA LEU A 72 -21.80 7.27 -3.63
C LEU A 72 -23.22 7.10 -3.07
N PHE A 73 -24.14 6.59 -3.88
CA PHE A 73 -25.54 6.39 -3.48
C PHE A 73 -25.81 4.99 -2.96
N ASP A 74 -24.83 4.10 -2.94
CA ASP A 74 -24.94 2.74 -2.41
C ASP A 74 -24.23 2.62 -1.05
N PRO A 75 -24.96 2.46 0.06
CA PRO A 75 -24.38 2.34 1.39
C PRO A 75 -23.50 1.10 1.59
N GLU A 76 -23.70 0.05 0.78
CA GLU A 76 -22.95 -1.21 0.83
C GLU A 76 -21.77 -1.22 -0.14
N SER A 77 -21.64 -0.20 -0.98
CA SER A 77 -20.57 -0.09 -1.95
C SER A 77 -19.18 -0.24 -1.31
N PRO A 78 -18.28 -1.02 -1.92
CA PRO A 78 -16.90 -1.15 -1.47
C PRO A 78 -16.11 0.16 -1.57
N PHE A 79 -16.57 1.11 -2.39
CA PHE A 79 -15.98 2.44 -2.53
C PHE A 79 -16.95 3.53 -2.11
N SER A 80 -16.46 4.54 -1.39
CA SER A 80 -17.25 5.74 -1.05
C SER A 80 -16.34 6.91 -0.71
N ILE A 81 -16.95 8.08 -0.58
CA ILE A 81 -16.31 9.32 -0.13
C ILE A 81 -17.08 9.80 1.09
N GLU A 82 -16.41 9.98 2.23
CA GLU A 82 -16.94 10.75 3.35
C GLU A 82 -16.78 12.24 3.01
N PHE A 83 -17.82 12.81 2.43
CA PHE A 83 -17.78 14.18 1.97
C PHE A 83 -17.81 15.14 3.16
N LYS A 84 -16.63 15.60 3.55
CA LYS A 84 -16.45 16.77 4.41
C LYS A 84 -15.77 17.83 3.55
N PRO A 85 -16.52 18.82 3.07
CA PRO A 85 -15.98 19.80 2.13
C PRO A 85 -14.81 20.56 2.76
N SER A 86 -13.61 20.30 2.28
CA SER A 86 -12.41 21.07 2.55
C SER A 86 -11.75 21.44 1.22
N ILE A 87 -10.97 22.51 1.24
CA ILE A 87 -10.22 22.97 0.06
C ILE A 87 -9.28 21.85 -0.42
N GLU A 88 -8.66 21.13 0.51
CA GLU A 88 -7.75 20.02 0.22
C GLU A 88 -8.47 18.87 -0.49
N MET A 89 -9.66 18.47 -0.01
CA MET A 89 -10.46 17.41 -0.63
C MET A 89 -10.93 17.82 -2.03
N LEU A 90 -11.40 19.03 -2.22
CA LEU A 90 -11.83 19.54 -3.54
C LEU A 90 -10.66 19.61 -4.51
N ALA A 91 -9.51 20.11 -4.06
CA ALA A 91 -8.28 20.14 -4.87
C ALA A 91 -7.80 18.74 -5.24
N TRP A 92 -7.86 17.78 -4.30
CA TRP A 92 -7.52 16.38 -4.55
C TRP A 92 -8.47 15.75 -5.58
N LEU A 93 -9.80 15.92 -5.42
CA LEU A 93 -10.80 15.38 -6.36
C LEU A 93 -10.63 15.95 -7.77
N TRP A 94 -10.35 17.25 -7.88
CA TRP A 94 -10.10 17.89 -9.18
C TRP A 94 -8.85 17.31 -9.86
N LYS A 95 -7.74 17.16 -9.13
CA LYS A 95 -6.51 16.56 -9.64
C LYS A 95 -6.71 15.08 -9.99
N PHE A 96 -7.44 14.32 -9.17
CA PHE A 96 -7.80 12.93 -9.44
C PHE A 96 -8.59 12.80 -10.76
N ARG A 97 -9.59 13.65 -10.95
CA ARG A 97 -10.37 13.68 -12.20
C ARG A 97 -9.48 14.01 -13.41
N LYS A 98 -8.55 14.96 -13.27
CA LYS A 98 -7.62 15.34 -14.34
C LYS A 98 -6.65 14.19 -14.69
N ALA A 99 -6.18 13.45 -13.70
CA ALA A 99 -5.32 12.29 -13.90
C ALA A 99 -6.05 11.07 -14.49
N ALA A 100 -7.38 10.97 -14.35
CA ALA A 100 -8.17 9.83 -14.83
C ALA A 100 -8.35 9.86 -16.37
N ASN A 101 -7.26 9.72 -17.13
CA ASN A 101 -7.24 9.70 -18.59
C ASN A 101 -6.36 8.54 -19.14
N PRO A 102 -6.55 8.12 -20.41
CA PRO A 102 -5.83 6.98 -20.97
C PRO A 102 -4.30 7.14 -21.06
N GLU A 103 -3.82 8.35 -21.27
CA GLU A 103 -2.38 8.64 -21.37
C GLU A 103 -1.69 8.43 -20.00
N HIS A 104 -2.31 8.93 -18.93
CA HIS A 104 -1.84 8.69 -17.56
C HIS A 104 -1.81 7.20 -17.22
N VAL A 105 -2.87 6.44 -17.59
CA VAL A 105 -2.91 4.98 -17.38
C VAL A 105 -1.77 4.30 -18.12
N LYS A 106 -1.53 4.64 -19.39
CA LYS A 106 -0.45 4.05 -20.20
C LYS A 106 0.92 4.32 -19.59
N SER A 107 1.21 5.56 -19.22
CA SER A 107 2.50 5.95 -18.62
C SER A 107 2.66 5.35 -17.21
N GLY A 108 1.62 5.42 -16.39
CA GLY A 108 1.61 4.87 -15.04
C GLY A 108 1.74 3.34 -15.00
N ALA A 109 1.16 2.64 -15.99
CA ALA A 109 1.26 1.19 -16.09
C ALA A 109 2.71 0.71 -16.31
N ASN A 110 3.47 1.41 -17.15
CA ASN A 110 4.89 1.09 -17.37
C ASN A 110 5.70 1.27 -16.08
N ILE A 111 5.50 2.40 -15.39
CA ILE A 111 6.20 2.68 -14.12
C ILE A 111 5.83 1.66 -13.06
N PHE A 112 4.54 1.34 -12.87
CA PHE A 112 4.13 0.33 -11.91
C PHE A 112 4.69 -1.05 -12.22
N ARG A 113 4.71 -1.44 -13.51
CA ARG A 113 5.34 -2.70 -13.93
C ARG A 113 6.80 -2.77 -13.51
N GLU A 114 7.59 -1.76 -13.86
CA GLU A 114 9.02 -1.71 -13.55
C GLU A 114 9.27 -1.72 -12.03
N LEU A 115 8.62 -0.83 -11.29
CA LEU A 115 8.75 -0.77 -9.83
C LEU A 115 8.32 -2.08 -9.15
N SER A 116 7.21 -2.67 -9.61
CA SER A 116 6.66 -3.86 -8.94
C SER A 116 7.49 -5.11 -9.22
N LEU A 117 8.03 -5.27 -10.43
CA LEU A 117 8.96 -6.36 -10.76
C LEU A 117 10.25 -6.23 -9.95
N SER A 118 10.86 -5.03 -9.94
CA SER A 118 12.07 -4.79 -9.13
C SER A 118 11.80 -4.97 -7.65
N SER A 119 10.64 -4.54 -7.15
CA SER A 119 10.27 -4.75 -5.75
C SER A 119 10.10 -6.23 -5.40
N ARG A 120 9.49 -7.02 -6.31
CA ARG A 120 9.38 -8.47 -6.15
C ARG A 120 10.76 -9.15 -6.04
N ASP A 121 11.69 -8.78 -6.91
CA ASP A 121 13.03 -9.35 -6.89
C ASP A 121 13.76 -9.00 -5.58
N LEU A 122 13.61 -7.77 -5.09
CA LEU A 122 14.12 -7.37 -3.77
C LEU A 122 13.46 -8.16 -2.62
N TYR A 123 12.17 -8.51 -2.71
CA TYR A 123 11.52 -9.40 -1.74
C TYR A 123 12.13 -10.81 -1.76
N LEU A 124 12.44 -11.35 -2.94
CA LEU A 124 13.12 -12.65 -3.07
C LEU A 124 14.52 -12.61 -2.44
N GLU A 125 15.25 -11.52 -2.60
CA GLU A 125 16.55 -11.33 -1.94
C GLU A 125 16.42 -11.17 -0.42
N LEU A 126 15.47 -10.38 0.05
CA LEU A 126 15.21 -10.19 1.49
C LEU A 126 14.82 -11.51 2.15
N SER A 127 14.06 -12.37 1.47
CA SER A 127 13.62 -13.67 2.00
C SER A 127 14.77 -14.66 2.26
N LYS A 128 15.93 -14.43 1.64
CA LYS A 128 17.17 -15.19 1.91
C LYS A 128 17.84 -14.78 3.22
N LYS A 129 17.52 -13.56 3.71
CA LYS A 129 18.13 -12.97 4.91
C LYS A 129 17.21 -12.99 6.13
N MET A 130 15.90 -12.95 5.91
CA MET A 130 14.91 -12.89 6.98
C MET A 130 13.62 -13.63 6.59
N SER A 131 12.93 -14.23 7.57
CA SER A 131 11.72 -15.00 7.34
C SER A 131 10.46 -14.16 7.60
N PHE A 132 9.67 -13.93 6.57
CA PHE A 132 8.41 -13.17 6.65
C PHE A 132 7.24 -13.84 5.91
N GLY A 133 7.38 -15.13 5.60
CA GLY A 133 6.31 -15.93 4.99
C GLY A 133 6.04 -15.55 3.54
N LEU A 134 7.09 -15.34 2.74
CA LEU A 134 6.98 -15.12 1.29
C LEU A 134 6.51 -16.42 0.61
N GLU A 135 5.43 -16.32 -0.16
CA GLU A 135 4.92 -17.38 -1.03
C GLU A 135 4.82 -16.87 -2.47
N THR A 136 5.33 -17.65 -3.43
CA THR A 136 5.47 -17.28 -4.85
C THR A 136 4.57 -18.15 -5.74
N LYS A 137 3.33 -18.36 -5.30
CA LYS A 137 2.37 -19.24 -6.00
C LYS A 137 1.48 -18.49 -7.00
N GLY A 138 1.68 -17.18 -7.13
CA GLY A 138 0.80 -16.31 -7.90
C GLY A 138 -0.43 -15.86 -7.12
N ILE A 139 -1.25 -15.04 -7.78
CA ILE A 139 -2.53 -14.52 -7.25
C ILE A 139 -3.63 -14.74 -8.28
N LEU A 140 -4.83 -15.09 -7.80
CA LEU A 140 -6.02 -15.26 -8.61
C LEU A 140 -6.88 -13.99 -8.62
N MET A 141 -7.32 -13.55 -9.79
CA MET A 141 -8.43 -12.59 -9.95
C MET A 141 -9.69 -13.40 -10.20
N LEU A 142 -10.63 -13.41 -9.26
CA LEU A 142 -11.84 -14.24 -9.30
C LEU A 142 -13.06 -13.40 -9.69
N CYS A 143 -13.82 -13.86 -10.67
CA CYS A 143 -14.97 -13.15 -11.24
C CYS A 143 -16.26 -13.98 -11.15
N ASN A 144 -17.35 -13.32 -10.76
CA ASN A 144 -18.70 -13.90 -10.62
C ASN A 144 -19.73 -13.28 -11.57
N SER A 145 -19.30 -12.38 -12.47
CA SER A 145 -20.14 -11.79 -13.51
C SER A 145 -19.41 -11.76 -14.85
N ASP A 146 -20.15 -11.85 -15.95
CA ASP A 146 -19.61 -11.79 -17.31
C ASP A 146 -18.90 -10.46 -17.58
N ASP A 147 -19.45 -9.35 -17.06
CA ASP A 147 -18.86 -8.02 -17.21
C ASP A 147 -17.48 -7.94 -16.55
N ALA A 148 -17.36 -8.44 -15.32
CA ALA A 148 -16.08 -8.44 -14.60
C ALA A 148 -15.07 -9.38 -15.26
N LEU A 149 -15.48 -10.57 -15.66
CA LEU A 149 -14.62 -11.54 -16.34
C LEU A 149 -14.10 -11.00 -17.68
N THR A 150 -14.99 -10.38 -18.47
CA THR A 150 -14.61 -9.73 -19.74
C THR A 150 -13.61 -8.61 -19.52
N GLU A 151 -13.78 -7.80 -18.49
CA GLU A 151 -12.86 -6.69 -18.17
C GLU A 151 -11.52 -7.22 -17.69
N GLU A 152 -11.50 -8.26 -16.82
CA GLU A 152 -10.25 -8.87 -16.35
C GLU A 152 -9.48 -9.56 -17.50
N TYR A 153 -10.16 -10.17 -18.47
CA TYR A 153 -9.51 -10.73 -19.67
C TYR A 153 -8.90 -9.64 -20.56
N LYS A 154 -9.50 -8.44 -20.63
CA LYS A 154 -8.87 -7.28 -21.32
C LYS A 154 -7.62 -6.81 -20.58
N ILE A 155 -7.67 -6.76 -19.23
CA ILE A 155 -6.52 -6.38 -18.39
C ILE A 155 -5.41 -7.42 -18.54
N SER A 156 -5.71 -8.70 -18.52
CA SER A 156 -4.73 -9.78 -18.72
C SER A 156 -4.09 -9.72 -20.12
N ALA A 157 -4.88 -9.44 -21.15
CA ALA A 157 -4.37 -9.25 -22.51
C ALA A 157 -3.44 -8.02 -22.61
N MET A 158 -3.77 -6.93 -21.90
CA MET A 158 -2.89 -5.75 -21.80
C MET A 158 -1.60 -6.09 -21.05
N ALA A 159 -1.69 -6.83 -19.94
CA ALA A 159 -0.53 -7.29 -19.16
C ALA A 159 0.42 -8.13 -20.04
N ARG A 160 -0.11 -9.11 -20.78
CA ARG A 160 0.70 -9.92 -21.72
C ARG A 160 1.39 -9.08 -22.79
N LYS A 161 0.74 -8.03 -23.33
CA LYS A 161 1.35 -7.12 -24.31
C LYS A 161 2.57 -6.37 -23.79
N ILE A 162 2.63 -6.12 -22.49
CA ILE A 162 3.78 -5.47 -21.84
C ILE A 162 4.74 -6.48 -21.19
N GLY A 163 4.65 -7.77 -21.54
CA GLY A 163 5.55 -8.82 -21.09
C GLY A 163 5.28 -9.38 -19.70
N MET A 164 4.06 -9.19 -19.18
CA MET A 164 3.64 -9.82 -17.93
C MET A 164 2.94 -11.16 -18.20
N GLU A 165 3.29 -12.19 -17.45
CA GLU A 165 2.61 -13.49 -17.52
C GLU A 165 1.21 -13.39 -16.89
N ALA A 166 0.18 -13.82 -17.63
CA ALA A 166 -1.20 -13.86 -17.19
C ALA A 166 -1.93 -15.00 -17.88
N VAL A 167 -2.64 -15.83 -17.12
CA VAL A 167 -3.35 -17.02 -17.60
C VAL A 167 -4.85 -16.84 -17.36
N ASP A 168 -5.62 -16.76 -18.45
CA ASP A 168 -7.07 -16.70 -18.38
C ASP A 168 -7.62 -18.10 -18.08
N LEU A 169 -8.51 -18.22 -17.10
CA LEU A 169 -9.00 -19.49 -16.57
C LEU A 169 -10.53 -19.54 -16.59
N ASP A 170 -11.08 -20.65 -17.07
CA ASP A 170 -12.46 -21.04 -16.84
C ASP A 170 -12.68 -21.54 -15.39
N PRO A 171 -13.91 -21.82 -14.94
CA PRO A 171 -14.17 -22.29 -13.59
C PRO A 171 -13.38 -23.54 -13.19
N ASN A 172 -13.22 -24.49 -14.11
CA ASN A 172 -12.47 -25.72 -13.87
C ASN A 172 -10.97 -25.43 -13.72
N GLY A 173 -10.42 -24.57 -14.57
CA GLY A 173 -9.03 -24.13 -14.50
C GLY A 173 -8.71 -23.43 -13.19
N VAL A 174 -9.64 -22.54 -12.72
CA VAL A 174 -9.51 -21.92 -11.40
C VAL A 174 -9.47 -22.95 -10.28
N GLN A 175 -10.40 -23.92 -10.30
CA GLN A 175 -10.48 -24.96 -9.26
C GLN A 175 -9.30 -25.93 -9.28
N LEU A 176 -8.68 -26.17 -10.45
CA LEU A 176 -7.47 -26.99 -10.56
C LEU A 176 -6.26 -26.35 -9.85
N ILE A 177 -6.19 -25.03 -9.82
CA ILE A 177 -5.14 -24.29 -9.14
C ILE A 177 -5.46 -24.11 -7.66
N GLU A 178 -6.71 -23.70 -7.34
CA GLU A 178 -7.18 -23.52 -5.96
C GLU A 178 -7.64 -24.86 -5.38
N LYS A 179 -6.78 -25.48 -4.56
CA LYS A 179 -7.01 -26.80 -3.96
C LYS A 179 -7.47 -26.75 -2.50
N GLY A 180 -7.44 -25.57 -1.89
CA GLY A 180 -7.74 -25.41 -0.46
C GLY A 180 -9.23 -25.33 -0.17
N MET A 181 -9.99 -24.72 -1.09
CA MET A 181 -11.42 -24.51 -0.93
C MET A 181 -12.18 -24.68 -2.26
N LYS A 182 -13.43 -25.08 -2.17
CA LYS A 182 -14.35 -25.03 -3.31
C LYS A 182 -14.67 -23.57 -3.65
N LEU A 183 -14.67 -23.26 -4.95
CA LEU A 183 -15.01 -21.95 -5.47
C LEU A 183 -16.32 -21.98 -6.26
N THR A 184 -17.05 -20.86 -6.22
CA THR A 184 -18.17 -20.56 -7.10
C THR A 184 -17.80 -19.31 -7.88
N VAL A 185 -17.36 -19.47 -9.12
CA VAL A 185 -16.88 -18.39 -9.99
C VAL A 185 -17.25 -18.67 -11.44
N LEU A 186 -17.37 -17.63 -12.28
CA LEU A 186 -17.50 -17.78 -13.73
C LEU A 186 -16.14 -17.97 -14.42
N GLY A 187 -15.06 -17.64 -13.74
CA GLY A 187 -13.69 -17.74 -14.23
C GLY A 187 -12.77 -16.77 -13.49
N GLY A 188 -11.60 -16.59 -14.04
CA GLY A 188 -10.62 -15.67 -13.45
C GLY A 188 -9.36 -15.56 -14.25
N VAL A 189 -8.38 -14.83 -13.69
CA VAL A 189 -7.04 -14.71 -14.24
C VAL A 189 -6.04 -15.09 -13.16
N HIS A 190 -5.08 -15.94 -13.48
CA HIS A 190 -3.93 -16.24 -12.64
C HIS A 190 -2.73 -15.43 -13.10
N TYR A 191 -2.08 -14.75 -12.16
CA TYR A 191 -0.83 -14.04 -12.35
C TYR A 191 0.31 -14.76 -11.62
N PRO A 192 1.08 -15.62 -12.29
CA PRO A 192 2.08 -16.48 -11.62
C PRO A 192 3.24 -15.72 -10.96
N LEU A 193 3.57 -14.53 -11.48
CA LEU A 193 4.65 -13.71 -10.94
C LEU A 193 4.29 -12.98 -9.65
N ASP A 194 3.00 -12.86 -9.34
CA ASP A 194 2.56 -12.24 -8.10
C ASP A 194 2.92 -13.12 -6.89
N CYS A 195 3.09 -12.49 -5.75
CA CYS A 195 3.49 -13.15 -4.51
C CYS A 195 2.64 -12.65 -3.35
N ASN A 196 2.76 -13.33 -2.21
CA ASN A 196 2.21 -12.80 -0.96
C ASN A 196 3.18 -13.01 0.20
N ILE A 197 3.04 -12.18 1.22
CA ILE A 197 3.78 -12.26 2.48
C ILE A 197 2.83 -12.15 3.66
N ASN A 198 3.34 -12.43 4.86
CA ASN A 198 2.69 -12.00 6.08
C ASN A 198 3.20 -10.59 6.47
N PRO A 199 2.38 -9.53 6.35
CA PRO A 199 2.82 -8.16 6.61
C PRO A 199 3.32 -7.93 8.03
N VAL A 200 2.73 -8.62 9.02
CA VAL A 200 3.15 -8.52 10.42
C VAL A 200 4.55 -9.07 10.59
N LYS A 201 4.80 -10.29 10.10
CA LYS A 201 6.15 -10.90 10.12
C LYS A 201 7.18 -10.08 9.35
N TYR A 202 6.77 -9.44 8.27
CA TYR A 202 7.67 -8.57 7.49
C TYR A 202 8.09 -7.33 8.28
N LEU A 203 7.14 -6.69 8.96
CA LEU A 203 7.44 -5.54 9.83
C LEU A 203 8.33 -5.93 11.01
N GLU A 204 8.04 -7.08 11.65
CA GLU A 204 8.84 -7.62 12.75
C GLU A 204 10.25 -7.95 12.27
N ALA A 205 10.40 -8.68 11.18
CA ALA A 205 11.71 -9.07 10.65
C ALA A 205 12.58 -7.86 10.26
N LEU A 206 11.99 -6.83 9.63
CA LEU A 206 12.71 -5.58 9.35
C LEU A 206 13.09 -4.84 10.63
N HIS A 207 12.17 -4.76 11.59
CA HIS A 207 12.42 -4.09 12.87
C HIS A 207 13.59 -4.74 13.60
N ASP A 208 13.55 -6.05 13.79
CA ASP A 208 14.56 -6.80 14.53
C ASP A 208 15.92 -6.70 13.84
N PHE A 209 15.93 -6.89 12.51
CA PHE A 209 17.17 -6.70 11.72
C PHE A 209 17.79 -5.30 11.91
N LEU A 210 16.97 -4.26 11.97
CA LEU A 210 17.43 -2.88 12.13
C LEU A 210 17.94 -2.62 13.55
N VAL A 211 17.25 -3.12 14.56
CA VAL A 211 17.67 -3.00 15.98
C VAL A 211 19.00 -3.72 16.21
N ASP A 212 19.17 -4.93 15.69
CA ASP A 212 20.41 -5.70 15.78
C ASP A 212 21.59 -4.99 15.12
N ARG A 213 21.34 -4.06 14.19
CA ARG A 213 22.34 -3.23 13.50
C ARG A 213 22.50 -1.83 14.12
N GLY A 214 21.90 -1.58 15.26
CA GLY A 214 22.05 -0.34 16.00
C GLY A 214 21.21 0.83 15.48
N VAL A 215 20.23 0.59 14.60
CA VAL A 215 19.26 1.62 14.20
C VAL A 215 18.39 1.98 15.39
N LYS A 216 18.28 3.26 15.70
CA LYS A 216 17.43 3.77 16.78
C LYS A 216 15.99 3.89 16.29
N ILE A 217 15.05 3.15 16.90
CA ILE A 217 13.63 3.21 16.55
C ILE A 217 12.83 3.66 17.78
N PHE A 218 12.29 4.86 17.70
CA PHE A 218 11.47 5.45 18.76
C PHE A 218 9.98 5.18 18.46
N HIS A 219 9.38 4.29 19.24
CA HIS A 219 7.95 3.97 19.19
C HIS A 219 7.12 4.94 20.02
N ASN A 220 5.80 5.01 19.75
CA ASN A 220 4.86 5.94 20.39
C ASN A 220 5.35 7.39 20.33
N THR A 221 6.11 7.73 19.30
CA THR A 221 6.83 8.99 19.20
C THR A 221 6.41 9.73 17.94
N THR A 222 5.47 10.63 18.10
CA THR A 222 4.90 11.41 16.99
C THR A 222 5.76 12.64 16.71
N VAL A 223 6.19 12.78 15.45
CA VAL A 223 6.77 14.02 14.95
C VAL A 223 5.67 15.04 14.78
N SER A 224 5.73 16.14 15.52
CA SER A 224 4.69 17.18 15.55
C SER A 224 4.96 18.33 14.58
N GLY A 225 6.20 18.53 14.13
CA GLY A 225 6.57 19.62 13.22
C GLY A 225 7.96 19.47 12.65
N LEU A 226 8.26 20.37 11.72
CA LEU A 226 9.56 20.54 11.08
C LEU A 226 10.06 21.98 11.31
N THR A 227 11.35 22.15 11.56
CA THR A 227 12.00 23.45 11.58
C THR A 227 12.81 23.60 10.30
N VAL A 228 12.66 24.74 9.63
CA VAL A 228 13.32 25.01 8.35
C VAL A 228 14.16 26.27 8.44
N GLY A 229 15.27 26.30 7.72
CA GLY A 229 16.16 27.45 7.62
C GLY A 229 17.11 27.27 6.42
N ASN A 230 17.53 28.37 5.81
CA ASN A 230 18.49 28.38 4.70
C ASN A 230 18.16 27.40 3.55
N GLY A 231 16.85 27.23 3.23
CA GLY A 231 16.40 26.34 2.17
C GLY A 231 16.49 24.85 2.51
N ASN A 232 16.64 24.48 3.76
CA ASN A 232 16.72 23.09 4.22
C ASN A 232 15.81 22.86 5.45
N VAL A 233 15.46 21.61 5.70
CA VAL A 233 14.95 21.16 7.00
C VAL A 233 16.16 21.03 7.94
N GLU A 234 16.11 21.72 9.08
CA GLU A 234 17.17 21.69 10.10
C GLU A 234 16.91 20.65 11.18
N SER A 235 15.63 20.48 11.56
CA SER A 235 15.25 19.53 12.61
C SER A 235 13.78 19.13 12.53
N ILE A 236 13.44 18.03 13.20
CA ILE A 236 12.08 17.63 13.54
C ILE A 236 11.78 17.95 15.00
N LYS A 237 10.49 18.21 15.30
CA LYS A 237 9.98 18.39 16.68
C LYS A 237 9.32 17.12 17.17
N VAL A 238 9.76 16.64 18.32
CA VAL A 238 9.23 15.46 19.00
C VAL A 238 9.00 15.83 20.46
N SER A 239 7.74 15.94 20.88
CA SER A 239 7.41 16.52 22.19
C SER A 239 8.11 17.88 22.38
N ASP A 240 8.90 18.06 23.44
CA ASP A 240 9.65 19.29 23.73
C ASP A 240 11.09 19.28 23.22
N GLN A 241 11.47 18.25 22.45
CA GLN A 241 12.83 18.08 21.93
C GLN A 241 12.88 18.31 20.42
N SER A 242 14.01 18.80 19.95
CA SER A 242 14.32 18.88 18.51
C SER A 242 15.46 17.90 18.18
N TRP A 243 15.30 17.23 17.03
CA TRP A 243 16.29 16.30 16.50
C TRP A 243 16.79 16.79 15.15
N SER A 244 18.09 16.96 14.99
CA SER A 244 18.70 17.39 13.73
C SER A 244 19.21 16.20 12.93
N GLY A 245 19.25 16.37 11.61
CA GLY A 245 19.73 15.37 10.65
C GLY A 245 20.25 16.02 9.39
N ASN A 246 21.00 15.26 8.59
CA ASN A 246 21.46 15.73 7.29
C ASN A 246 20.34 15.56 6.26
N HIS A 247 19.57 14.44 6.31
CA HIS A 247 18.41 14.16 5.47
C HIS A 247 17.21 13.71 6.29
N PHE A 248 16.00 14.01 5.79
CA PHE A 248 14.73 13.66 6.42
C PHE A 248 13.86 12.90 5.42
N VAL A 249 13.48 11.66 5.75
CA VAL A 249 12.60 10.83 4.92
C VAL A 249 11.19 10.88 5.47
N LEU A 250 10.25 11.40 4.68
CA LEU A 250 8.84 11.54 5.01
C LEU A 250 8.07 10.28 4.62
N ALA A 251 7.94 9.33 5.55
CA ALA A 251 7.23 8.05 5.38
C ALA A 251 6.00 7.91 6.31
N ALA A 252 5.39 9.03 6.71
CA ALA A 252 4.29 9.11 7.68
C ALA A 252 2.90 8.71 7.11
N GLY A 253 2.86 8.05 5.95
CA GLY A 253 1.63 7.59 5.32
C GLY A 253 0.66 8.74 5.06
N SER A 254 -0.63 8.56 5.42
CA SER A 254 -1.67 9.58 5.22
C SER A 254 -1.47 10.87 6.03
N LEU A 255 -0.58 10.86 7.02
CA LEU A 255 -0.27 12.05 7.82
C LEU A 255 0.80 12.93 7.16
N SER A 256 1.48 12.46 6.13
CA SER A 256 2.60 13.16 5.49
C SER A 256 2.23 14.55 4.99
N SER A 257 1.09 14.72 4.33
CA SER A 257 0.67 16.03 3.80
C SER A 257 0.42 17.07 4.91
N LYS A 258 -0.18 16.64 6.03
CA LYS A 258 -0.46 17.54 7.16
C LYS A 258 0.82 18.02 7.82
N LEU A 259 1.84 17.15 7.90
CA LEU A 259 3.12 17.51 8.52
C LEU A 259 3.86 18.57 7.70
N ILE A 260 3.95 18.41 6.38
CA ILE A 260 4.70 19.34 5.51
C ILE A 260 3.91 20.60 5.15
N GLN A 261 2.60 20.60 5.33
CA GLN A 261 1.77 21.82 5.18
C GLN A 261 2.23 22.92 6.13
N GLN A 262 2.76 22.58 7.31
CA GLN A 262 3.29 23.51 8.31
C GLN A 262 4.49 24.33 7.79
N ILE A 263 5.23 23.80 6.81
CA ILE A 263 6.37 24.46 6.17
C ILE A 263 6.06 24.94 4.75
N GLY A 264 4.78 25.12 4.44
CA GLY A 264 4.30 25.71 3.18
C GLY A 264 4.23 24.76 1.98
N ILE A 265 4.51 23.45 2.13
CA ILE A 265 4.43 22.47 1.04
C ILE A 265 3.00 21.94 0.91
N LYS A 266 2.47 21.97 -0.31
CA LYS A 266 1.15 21.39 -0.65
C LYS A 266 1.36 20.09 -1.44
N MET A 267 1.10 18.95 -0.80
CA MET A 267 1.14 17.63 -1.44
C MET A 267 -0.28 17.03 -1.42
N PRO A 268 -0.94 16.85 -2.59
CA PRO A 268 -2.30 16.34 -2.68
C PRO A 268 -2.37 14.87 -2.23
N LEU A 269 -2.71 14.64 -0.97
CA LEU A 269 -2.76 13.34 -0.34
C LEU A 269 -4.00 13.25 0.56
N MET A 270 -4.84 12.26 0.32
CA MET A 270 -6.02 11.95 1.15
C MET A 270 -5.86 10.59 1.83
N ALA A 271 -6.63 10.37 2.88
CA ALA A 271 -6.68 9.07 3.53
C ALA A 271 -7.76 8.19 2.89
N GLY A 272 -7.41 6.95 2.57
CA GLY A 272 -8.32 5.90 2.11
C GLY A 272 -8.59 4.89 3.22
N LYS A 273 -9.70 5.02 3.93
CA LYS A 273 -10.11 4.11 4.99
C LYS A 273 -10.49 2.75 4.41
N GLY A 274 -9.91 1.70 4.93
CA GLY A 274 -10.25 0.32 4.61
C GLY A 274 -10.23 -0.56 5.84
N TYR A 275 -10.87 -1.71 5.72
CA TYR A 275 -10.97 -2.70 6.79
C TYR A 275 -10.23 -3.97 6.43
N SER A 276 -9.75 -4.68 7.46
CA SER A 276 -9.40 -6.08 7.33
C SER A 276 -9.84 -6.87 8.56
N ILE A 277 -10.08 -8.16 8.34
CA ILE A 277 -10.35 -9.12 9.40
C ILE A 277 -9.44 -10.33 9.20
N THR A 278 -8.93 -10.90 10.27
CA THR A 278 -7.99 -12.02 10.20
C THR A 278 -8.49 -13.15 11.08
N MET A 279 -8.70 -14.31 10.48
CA MET A 279 -8.92 -15.56 11.20
C MET A 279 -7.57 -16.19 11.53
N GLU A 280 -7.33 -16.52 12.78
CA GLU A 280 -6.04 -17.06 13.25
C GLU A 280 -5.84 -18.52 12.83
N ALA A 281 -6.86 -19.35 12.92
CA ALA A 281 -6.83 -20.77 12.56
C ALA A 281 -8.19 -21.20 12.00
N PRO A 282 -8.55 -20.80 10.77
CA PRO A 282 -9.82 -21.21 10.18
C PRO A 282 -9.83 -22.72 9.90
N ILE A 283 -11.01 -23.32 9.96
CA ILE A 283 -11.22 -24.77 9.70
C ILE A 283 -10.73 -25.13 8.30
N LYS A 284 -11.02 -24.23 7.32
CA LYS A 284 -10.52 -24.32 5.95
C LYS A 284 -10.07 -22.92 5.50
N LYS A 285 -9.13 -22.88 4.57
CA LYS A 285 -8.67 -21.66 3.93
C LYS A 285 -8.22 -21.93 2.50
N PRO A 286 -8.22 -20.92 1.60
CA PRO A 286 -7.72 -21.09 0.25
C PRO A 286 -6.22 -21.43 0.25
N ALA A 287 -5.81 -22.08 -0.83
CA ALA A 287 -4.40 -22.40 -1.08
C ALA A 287 -3.63 -21.20 -1.66
N LEU A 288 -4.33 -20.34 -2.43
CA LEU A 288 -3.76 -19.15 -3.05
C LEU A 288 -4.45 -17.87 -2.56
N PRO A 289 -3.72 -16.75 -2.58
CA PRO A 289 -4.34 -15.44 -2.43
C PRO A 289 -5.19 -15.12 -3.66
N ALA A 290 -6.31 -14.42 -3.45
CA ALA A 290 -7.20 -14.00 -4.50
C ALA A 290 -7.75 -12.59 -4.30
N LEU A 291 -8.03 -11.89 -5.41
CA LEU A 291 -8.89 -10.72 -5.43
C LEU A 291 -10.29 -11.12 -5.91
N LEU A 292 -11.29 -10.86 -5.10
CA LEU A 292 -12.70 -11.03 -5.41
C LEU A 292 -13.16 -9.74 -6.11
N ILE A 293 -13.23 -9.79 -7.44
CA ILE A 293 -13.21 -8.58 -8.28
C ILE A 293 -14.40 -7.67 -8.04
N GLU A 294 -15.62 -8.20 -8.05
CA GLU A 294 -16.84 -7.39 -7.84
C GLU A 294 -16.91 -6.85 -6.41
N ALA A 295 -16.49 -7.67 -5.45
CA ALA A 295 -16.51 -7.33 -4.04
C ALA A 295 -15.36 -6.39 -3.61
N ARG A 296 -14.32 -6.26 -4.44
CA ARG A 296 -13.09 -5.51 -4.12
C ARG A 296 -12.44 -5.97 -2.81
N ILE A 297 -12.39 -7.29 -2.61
CA ILE A 297 -11.85 -7.94 -1.43
C ILE A 297 -10.60 -8.71 -1.79
N ALA A 298 -9.53 -8.47 -1.07
CA ALA A 298 -8.35 -9.33 -1.06
C ALA A 298 -8.56 -10.45 -0.04
N SER A 299 -8.47 -11.69 -0.49
CA SER A 299 -8.54 -12.91 0.30
C SER A 299 -7.15 -13.54 0.33
N THR A 300 -6.47 -13.52 1.49
CA THR A 300 -5.06 -13.92 1.55
C THR A 300 -4.82 -14.95 2.66
N PRO A 301 -4.43 -16.19 2.31
CA PRO A 301 -3.87 -17.13 3.27
C PRO A 301 -2.47 -16.66 3.70
N MET A 302 -2.19 -16.69 5.02
CA MET A 302 -0.92 -16.24 5.61
C MET A 302 -0.44 -17.27 6.64
N GLY A 303 0.21 -18.32 6.19
CA GLY A 303 0.54 -19.46 7.05
C GLY A 303 -0.73 -20.14 7.58
N ALA A 304 -0.92 -20.19 8.89
CA ALA A 304 -2.14 -20.75 9.51
C ALA A 304 -3.36 -19.81 9.43
N LYS A 305 -3.14 -18.52 9.12
CA LYS A 305 -4.17 -17.49 9.13
C LYS A 305 -4.85 -17.32 7.78
N TRP A 306 -6.05 -16.70 7.77
CA TRP A 306 -6.71 -16.25 6.57
C TRP A 306 -7.24 -14.82 6.79
N ARG A 307 -6.83 -13.89 5.93
CA ARG A 307 -7.19 -12.47 6.03
C ARG A 307 -8.07 -12.04 4.87
N PHE A 308 -9.14 -11.31 5.20
CA PHE A 308 -9.90 -10.52 4.24
C PHE A 308 -9.55 -9.05 4.42
N GLY A 309 -9.24 -8.37 3.33
CA GLY A 309 -9.03 -6.93 3.31
C GLY A 309 -9.82 -6.29 2.18
N GLY A 310 -10.59 -5.25 2.48
CA GLY A 310 -11.44 -4.64 1.46
C GLY A 310 -11.84 -3.23 1.82
N THR A 311 -12.78 -2.72 1.03
CA THR A 311 -13.35 -1.37 1.10
C THR A 311 -12.35 -0.23 0.87
N MET A 312 -12.85 0.88 0.37
CA MET A 312 -12.11 2.13 0.24
C MET A 312 -13.07 3.30 0.47
N THR A 313 -12.91 3.99 1.57
CA THR A 313 -13.64 5.24 1.83
C THR A 313 -12.62 6.39 1.87
N VAL A 314 -12.70 7.30 0.89
CA VAL A 314 -11.89 8.52 0.93
C VAL A 314 -12.38 9.40 2.08
N THR A 315 -11.48 9.76 2.98
CA THR A 315 -11.76 10.52 4.21
C THR A 315 -10.59 11.41 4.58
N ASP A 316 -10.77 12.31 5.53
CA ASP A 316 -9.67 13.10 6.09
C ASP A 316 -8.78 12.32 7.08
N SER A 317 -9.38 11.72 8.10
CA SER A 317 -8.66 10.98 9.15
C SER A 317 -9.57 10.07 9.99
N ASN A 318 -10.84 9.93 9.60
CA ASN A 318 -11.83 9.19 10.37
C ASN A 318 -11.53 7.67 10.37
N ARG A 319 -11.29 7.10 11.56
CA ARG A 319 -11.08 5.66 11.77
C ARG A 319 -12.32 4.89 12.25
N LYS A 320 -13.48 5.54 12.37
CA LYS A 320 -14.71 4.84 12.80
C LYS A 320 -15.09 3.78 11.77
N ILE A 321 -15.40 2.59 12.26
CA ILE A 321 -15.84 1.46 11.43
C ILE A 321 -17.30 1.67 11.03
N ASN A 322 -17.59 1.52 9.75
CA ASN A 322 -18.95 1.42 9.26
C ASN A 322 -19.37 -0.06 9.24
N GLN A 323 -20.18 -0.45 10.22
CA GLN A 323 -20.58 -1.85 10.42
C GLN A 323 -21.36 -2.41 9.22
N LYS A 324 -22.17 -1.58 8.53
CA LYS A 324 -22.92 -2.03 7.33
C LYS A 324 -21.96 -2.43 6.22
N LYS A 325 -20.92 -1.61 5.95
CA LYS A 325 -19.91 -1.93 4.94
C LYS A 325 -19.05 -3.14 5.31
N LEU A 326 -18.70 -3.26 6.57
CA LEU A 326 -17.97 -4.44 7.05
C LEU A 326 -18.80 -5.72 6.85
N ASN A 327 -20.05 -5.70 7.24
CA ASN A 327 -20.96 -6.85 7.08
C ASN A 327 -21.19 -7.18 5.60
N ALA A 328 -21.36 -6.17 4.73
CA ALA A 328 -21.48 -6.38 3.29
C ALA A 328 -20.21 -7.02 2.70
N MET A 329 -19.02 -6.54 3.12
CA MET A 329 -17.75 -7.13 2.74
C MET A 329 -17.67 -8.60 3.13
N LEU A 330 -18.00 -8.94 4.38
CA LEU A 330 -17.89 -10.31 4.89
C LEU A 330 -18.92 -11.25 4.22
N LYS A 331 -20.14 -10.78 3.97
CA LYS A 331 -21.16 -11.55 3.23
C LYS A 331 -20.73 -11.81 1.78
N ALA A 332 -20.11 -10.84 1.13
CA ALA A 332 -19.70 -11.00 -0.27
C ALA A 332 -18.65 -12.12 -0.47
N VAL A 333 -17.89 -12.48 0.57
CA VAL A 333 -16.93 -13.60 0.53
C VAL A 333 -17.64 -14.93 0.25
N GLN A 334 -18.85 -15.15 0.77
CA GLN A 334 -19.62 -16.38 0.57
C GLN A 334 -19.99 -16.62 -0.91
N ASN A 335 -20.11 -15.55 -1.70
CA ASN A 335 -20.43 -15.65 -3.12
C ASN A 335 -19.31 -16.33 -3.91
N TYR A 336 -18.08 -16.34 -3.39
CA TYR A 336 -16.90 -16.94 -4.02
C TYR A 336 -16.47 -18.24 -3.35
N TYR A 337 -16.57 -18.30 -2.01
CA TYR A 337 -16.20 -19.44 -1.18
C TYR A 337 -17.44 -20.00 -0.49
N PRO A 338 -18.20 -20.93 -1.12
CA PRO A 338 -19.45 -21.44 -0.55
C PRO A 338 -19.29 -22.22 0.76
N GLU A 339 -18.06 -22.71 1.02
CA GLU A 339 -17.72 -23.38 2.29
C GLU A 339 -17.40 -22.40 3.43
N TYR A 340 -17.25 -21.11 3.12
CA TYR A 340 -17.03 -20.08 4.14
C TYR A 340 -18.34 -19.78 4.85
N ASP A 341 -18.31 -19.82 6.19
CA ASP A 341 -19.41 -19.38 7.03
C ASP A 341 -19.05 -18.05 7.71
N ILE A 342 -19.91 -17.05 7.59
CA ILE A 342 -19.73 -15.74 8.21
C ILE A 342 -19.59 -15.83 9.74
N SER A 343 -20.14 -16.90 10.37
CA SER A 343 -19.95 -17.15 11.80
C SER A 343 -18.49 -17.35 12.19
N TRP A 344 -17.60 -17.76 11.26
CA TRP A 344 -16.17 -17.94 11.53
C TRP A 344 -15.46 -16.63 11.88
N VAL A 345 -16.04 -15.51 11.51
CA VAL A 345 -15.50 -14.17 11.86
C VAL A 345 -16.29 -13.49 12.97
N SER A 346 -17.28 -14.18 13.54
CA SER A 346 -18.07 -13.65 14.66
C SER A 346 -17.16 -13.45 15.89
N GLY A 347 -17.26 -12.26 16.50
CA GLY A 347 -16.44 -11.91 17.66
C GLY A 347 -15.00 -11.51 17.36
N LEU A 348 -14.56 -11.58 16.07
CA LEU A 348 -13.25 -11.07 15.69
C LEU A 348 -13.29 -9.54 15.54
N GLU A 349 -12.27 -8.88 16.08
CA GLU A 349 -12.14 -7.44 15.94
C GLU A 349 -11.63 -7.06 14.54
N PRO A 350 -12.38 -6.25 13.77
CA PRO A 350 -11.91 -5.75 12.50
C PRO A 350 -10.85 -4.67 12.70
N TRP A 351 -9.80 -4.76 11.91
CA TRP A 351 -8.79 -3.72 11.83
C TRP A 351 -9.20 -2.63 10.84
N VAL A 352 -8.81 -1.38 11.13
CA VAL A 352 -9.04 -0.22 10.28
C VAL A 352 -7.74 0.53 10.01
N GLY A 353 -7.48 0.83 8.73
CA GLY A 353 -6.32 1.61 8.30
C GLY A 353 -6.64 2.73 7.35
N LEU A 354 -5.74 3.71 7.29
CA LEU A 354 -5.82 4.89 6.45
C LEU A 354 -4.71 4.84 5.37
N ARG A 355 -5.05 4.37 4.17
CA ARG A 355 -4.13 4.29 3.04
C ARG A 355 -3.80 5.68 2.53
N PRO A 356 -2.53 6.00 2.22
CA PRO A 356 -2.14 7.30 1.68
C PRO A 356 -2.46 7.37 0.18
N LEU A 357 -3.52 8.07 -0.20
CA LEU A 357 -3.99 8.19 -1.57
C LEU A 357 -3.44 9.47 -2.22
N SER A 358 -2.49 9.35 -3.12
CA SER A 358 -2.10 10.44 -4.01
C SER A 358 -3.23 10.76 -5.00
N ALA A 359 -3.24 11.96 -5.54
CA ALA A 359 -4.32 12.39 -6.41
C ALA A 359 -4.29 11.76 -7.81
N ASP A 360 -3.17 11.22 -8.24
CA ASP A 360 -2.98 10.54 -9.52
C ASP A 360 -2.81 9.01 -9.40
N GLY A 361 -2.79 8.50 -8.16
CA GLY A 361 -2.63 7.07 -7.87
C GLY A 361 -1.18 6.59 -7.85
N LEU A 362 -0.19 7.43 -8.19
CA LEU A 362 1.23 7.09 -8.15
C LEU A 362 1.86 7.53 -6.82
N PRO A 363 2.85 6.80 -6.26
CA PRO A 363 3.50 7.21 -5.04
C PRO A 363 4.30 8.51 -5.20
N TYR A 364 4.59 9.17 -4.09
CA TYR A 364 5.55 10.27 -4.01
C TYR A 364 6.88 9.71 -3.53
N ILE A 365 7.87 9.69 -4.42
CA ILE A 365 9.24 9.23 -4.14
C ILE A 365 10.19 10.27 -4.71
N GLY A 366 10.96 10.96 -3.86
CA GLY A 366 11.91 11.97 -4.33
C GLY A 366 12.05 13.16 -3.39
N ALA A 367 13.05 14.01 -3.65
CA ALA A 367 13.31 15.21 -2.88
C ALA A 367 12.33 16.35 -3.24
N PHE A 368 11.98 17.16 -2.25
CA PHE A 368 11.24 18.39 -2.49
C PHE A 368 12.18 19.49 -3.02
N SER A 369 11.79 20.17 -4.09
CA SER A 369 12.58 21.24 -4.67
C SER A 369 12.81 22.40 -3.70
N GLN A 370 11.85 22.67 -2.83
CA GLN A 370 11.91 23.74 -1.83
C GLN A 370 12.86 23.42 -0.66
N TYR A 371 13.01 22.13 -0.31
CA TYR A 371 13.89 21.62 0.75
C TYR A 371 14.53 20.31 0.27
N PRO A 372 15.68 20.37 -0.44
CA PRO A 372 16.26 19.18 -1.09
C PRO A 372 16.66 18.05 -0.13
N ASN A 373 16.88 18.35 1.14
CA ASN A 373 17.16 17.34 2.16
C ASN A 373 15.90 16.72 2.79
N LEU A 374 14.70 17.13 2.38
CA LEU A 374 13.44 16.48 2.72
C LEU A 374 12.99 15.60 1.55
N ILE A 375 12.82 14.31 1.78
CA ILE A 375 12.58 13.32 0.75
C ILE A 375 11.27 12.60 1.03
N ALA A 376 10.34 12.61 0.07
CA ALA A 376 9.06 11.92 0.18
C ALA A 376 9.22 10.42 -0.10
N ALA A 377 8.57 9.59 0.73
CA ALA A 377 8.40 8.15 0.57
C ALA A 377 6.98 7.75 1.02
N THR A 378 5.96 8.20 0.28
CA THR A 378 4.55 8.06 0.69
C THR A 378 3.60 8.05 -0.53
N GLY A 379 2.29 7.99 -0.30
CA GLY A 379 1.30 8.06 -1.38
C GLY A 379 1.06 6.75 -2.13
N HIS A 380 1.53 5.64 -1.61
CA HIS A 380 1.48 4.32 -2.26
C HIS A 380 0.08 3.69 -2.32
N ALA A 381 -0.95 4.34 -1.83
CA ALA A 381 -2.32 3.81 -1.79
C ALA A 381 -2.37 2.39 -1.17
N MET A 382 -2.78 1.40 -1.95
CA MET A 382 -2.86 -0.01 -1.53
C MET A 382 -1.53 -0.75 -1.67
N LEU A 383 -0.59 -0.21 -2.46
CA LEU A 383 0.65 -0.87 -2.87
C LEU A 383 1.84 -0.62 -1.92
N GLY A 384 1.60 -0.02 -0.74
CA GLY A 384 2.67 0.33 0.20
C GLY A 384 3.52 -0.85 0.65
N ILE A 385 2.92 -2.02 0.89
CA ILE A 385 3.67 -3.27 1.11
C ILE A 385 4.36 -3.68 -0.19
N SER A 386 3.61 -3.83 -1.29
CA SER A 386 4.14 -4.32 -2.56
C SER A 386 5.37 -3.55 -3.05
N LEU A 387 5.40 -2.23 -2.86
CA LEU A 387 6.47 -1.35 -3.34
C LEU A 387 7.48 -0.92 -2.25
N SER A 388 7.37 -1.41 -1.01
CA SER A 388 8.23 -0.91 0.08
C SER A 388 9.72 -1.16 -0.14
N PRO A 389 10.21 -2.33 -0.61
CA PRO A 389 11.64 -2.54 -0.83
C PRO A 389 12.21 -1.63 -1.92
N ILE A 390 11.53 -1.54 -3.08
CA ILE A 390 12.02 -0.68 -4.16
C ILE A 390 12.00 0.79 -3.75
N THR A 391 10.98 1.24 -3.01
CA THR A 391 10.94 2.59 -2.48
C THR A 391 12.15 2.84 -1.56
N GLY A 392 12.44 1.90 -0.66
CA GLY A 392 13.61 2.01 0.22
C GLY A 392 14.93 2.11 -0.55
N LYS A 393 15.09 1.29 -1.60
CA LYS A 393 16.27 1.35 -2.47
C LYS A 393 16.39 2.69 -3.19
N LEU A 394 15.30 3.17 -3.81
CA LEU A 394 15.27 4.48 -4.50
C LEU A 394 15.59 5.65 -3.56
N ILE A 395 15.08 5.63 -2.33
CA ILE A 395 15.43 6.65 -1.32
C ILE A 395 16.91 6.59 -0.97
N CYS A 396 17.47 5.40 -0.85
CA CYS A 396 18.92 5.22 -0.61
C CYS A 396 19.74 5.78 -1.79
N ASP A 397 19.35 5.48 -3.03
CA ASP A 397 20.03 6.00 -4.22
C ASP A 397 20.00 7.53 -4.25
N ILE A 398 18.85 8.16 -3.99
CA ILE A 398 18.69 9.61 -3.94
C ILE A 398 19.58 10.24 -2.85
N VAL A 399 19.59 9.68 -1.63
CA VAL A 399 20.42 10.18 -0.51
C VAL A 399 21.91 10.05 -0.80
N SER A 400 22.30 8.96 -1.49
CA SER A 400 23.69 8.69 -1.87
C SER A 400 24.15 9.47 -3.11
N GLY A 401 23.25 10.25 -3.76
CA GLY A 401 23.54 11.00 -4.98
C GLY A 401 23.66 10.12 -6.22
N ASN A 402 23.15 8.90 -6.18
CA ASN A 402 23.09 8.01 -7.34
C ASN A 402 21.85 8.33 -8.20
N GLU A 403 21.98 8.25 -9.51
CA GLU A 403 20.83 8.32 -10.40
C GLU A 403 20.03 7.00 -10.32
N PRO A 404 18.73 7.04 -9.98
CA PRO A 404 17.87 5.86 -10.05
C PRO A 404 17.71 5.36 -11.50
N ASP A 405 17.69 4.04 -11.69
CA ASP A 405 17.44 3.39 -12.99
C ASP A 405 16.00 3.58 -13.52
N PHE A 406 15.21 4.43 -12.90
CA PHE A 406 13.80 4.67 -13.19
C PHE A 406 13.53 6.12 -13.59
N ASP A 407 12.54 6.33 -14.45
CA ASP A 407 12.02 7.69 -14.71
C ASP A 407 11.27 8.23 -13.48
N MET A 408 11.95 9.00 -12.66
CA MET A 408 11.42 9.53 -11.40
C MET A 408 10.44 10.70 -11.58
N ARG A 409 10.26 11.24 -12.80
CA ARG A 409 9.43 12.46 -13.03
C ARG A 409 8.00 12.28 -12.54
N MET A 410 7.37 11.14 -12.86
CA MET A 410 6.00 10.83 -12.43
C MET A 410 5.89 10.46 -10.94
N LEU A 411 6.99 10.16 -10.28
CA LEU A 411 7.04 9.85 -8.84
C LEU A 411 7.42 11.08 -8.00
N SER A 412 7.90 12.15 -8.65
CA SER A 412 8.35 13.37 -7.99
C SER A 412 7.26 13.97 -7.08
N PRO A 413 7.59 14.37 -5.83
CA PRO A 413 6.65 15.09 -4.97
C PRO A 413 6.32 16.49 -5.50
N ASN A 414 7.07 16.99 -6.47
CA ASN A 414 6.91 18.32 -7.08
C ASN A 414 6.03 18.31 -8.35
N ARG A 415 5.44 17.17 -8.72
CA ARG A 415 4.68 17.00 -9.98
C ARG A 415 3.29 17.66 -10.01
N PHE A 416 2.87 18.33 -8.91
CA PHE A 416 1.59 19.02 -8.83
C PHE A 416 1.71 20.52 -8.60
#